data_127fd3f101bbd8f8b98e87e9112d4245
#
_entry.id   127fd3f101bbd8f8b98e87e9112d4245
#
_cell.length_a   1.000
_cell.length_b   1.000
_cell.length_c   1.000
_cell.angle_alpha   90.00
_cell.angle_beta   90.00
_cell.angle_gamma   90.00
#
_symmetry.space_group_name_H-M   'P 1'
#
loop_
_entity.id
_entity.type
_entity.pdbx_description
1 polymer ?
#
loop_
_entity_poly.entity_id
_entity_poly.type
_entity_poly.pdbx_seq_one_letter_code
_entity_poly.pdbx_strand_id
1 'polypeptide(L)'
;MGNVLTDIAPQIIFHLAAQSLVRESYSNPLDTFKTNVIGTANILEVSRSIPSLRVIVIITSDKCYENIEKEHYYRESDRLGGLDPYSSSKACAELVTQSYRNSFFLDDSNKQIGLATARAGNVIGGGDWAKDRLVPDAMRAFSTGEPLQIRFPNATRPWQHVFDPLCGYLLLAEHLWVHPQEYSGSWNFGPESHGIVSVGNISDLLVK
;
A
#
# COMPACT_ATOMS: atom_id res chain seq x y z
N MET A 1 18.73 11.10 -2.27
CA MET A 1 17.97 10.02 -2.94
C MET A 1 18.32 9.96 -4.42
N GLY A 2 18.29 11.07 -5.18
CA GLY A 2 18.60 11.07 -6.61
C GLY A 2 19.94 10.40 -6.97
N ASN A 3 21.04 10.79 -6.32
CA ASN A 3 22.36 10.21 -6.59
C ASN A 3 22.40 8.68 -6.38
N VAL A 4 21.75 8.18 -5.31
CA VAL A 4 21.75 6.73 -5.02
C VAL A 4 21.02 5.93 -6.12
N LEU A 5 19.85 6.39 -6.56
CA LEU A 5 19.10 5.70 -7.63
C LEU A 5 19.82 5.80 -8.99
N THR A 6 20.47 6.92 -9.26
CA THR A 6 21.26 7.07 -10.48
C THR A 6 22.48 6.15 -10.49
N ASP A 7 23.16 6.01 -9.35
CA ASP A 7 24.35 5.16 -9.22
C ASP A 7 23.99 3.66 -9.29
N ILE A 8 22.85 3.25 -8.71
CA ILE A 8 22.36 1.85 -8.75
C ILE A 8 21.81 1.51 -10.13
N ALA A 9 21.26 2.48 -10.86
CA ALA A 9 20.63 2.29 -12.17
C ALA A 9 19.61 1.13 -12.20
N PRO A 10 18.57 1.14 -11.33
CA PRO A 10 17.62 0.04 -11.22
C PRO A 10 16.79 -0.11 -12.49
N GLN A 11 16.36 -1.34 -12.77
CA GLN A 11 15.41 -1.63 -13.84
C GLN A 11 13.96 -1.70 -13.31
N ILE A 12 13.79 -2.06 -12.03
CA ILE A 12 12.50 -2.15 -11.36
C ILE A 12 12.59 -1.42 -10.01
N ILE A 13 11.58 -0.65 -9.67
CA ILE A 13 11.43 0.00 -8.36
C ILE A 13 10.12 -0.47 -7.72
N PHE A 14 10.21 -1.04 -6.52
CA PHE A 14 9.08 -1.22 -5.61
C PHE A 14 9.17 -0.16 -4.51
N HIS A 15 8.22 0.77 -4.49
CA HIS A 15 8.17 1.83 -3.48
C HIS A 15 7.21 1.46 -2.35
N LEU A 16 7.75 0.83 -1.31
CA LEU A 16 7.02 0.41 -0.11
C LEU A 16 7.21 1.41 1.06
N ALA A 17 8.12 2.36 0.92
CA ALA A 17 8.42 3.31 1.99
C ALA A 17 7.22 4.22 2.27
N ALA A 18 6.73 4.17 3.50
CA ALA A 18 5.59 4.99 3.93
C ALA A 18 5.56 5.13 5.46
N GLN A 19 4.94 6.21 5.95
CA GLN A 19 4.37 6.22 7.29
C GLN A 19 3.04 5.47 7.21
N SER A 20 2.93 4.29 7.85
CA SER A 20 1.83 3.32 7.65
C SER A 20 0.86 3.21 8.83
N LEU A 21 1.05 3.98 9.89
CA LEU A 21 0.28 3.89 11.12
C LEU A 21 -0.80 4.98 11.17
N VAL A 22 -2.09 4.57 11.19
CA VAL A 22 -3.22 5.50 11.22
C VAL A 22 -3.16 6.40 12.45
N ARG A 23 -2.88 5.86 13.64
CA ARG A 23 -2.82 6.66 14.87
C ARG A 23 -1.68 7.67 14.86
N GLU A 24 -0.51 7.27 14.36
CA GLU A 24 0.63 8.17 14.20
C GLU A 24 0.30 9.34 13.27
N SER A 25 -0.53 9.12 12.26
CA SER A 25 -0.93 10.18 11.34
C SER A 25 -1.76 11.29 11.99
N TYR A 26 -2.48 10.99 13.07
CA TYR A 26 -3.18 12.03 13.86
C TYR A 26 -2.21 12.86 14.71
N SER A 27 -1.16 12.22 15.23
CA SER A 27 -0.15 12.92 16.03
C SER A 27 0.80 13.75 15.16
N ASN A 28 1.14 13.22 13.97
CA ASN A 28 2.13 13.80 13.07
C ASN A 28 1.60 13.86 11.60
N PRO A 29 0.54 14.65 11.33
CA PRO A 29 -0.11 14.67 10.02
C PRO A 29 0.81 15.21 8.91
N LEU A 30 1.58 16.26 9.18
CA LEU A 30 2.49 16.84 8.19
C LEU A 30 3.61 15.87 7.76
N ASP A 31 4.17 15.11 8.68
CA ASP A 31 5.21 14.13 8.38
C ASP A 31 4.61 12.94 7.62
N THR A 32 3.36 12.58 7.91
CA THR A 32 2.61 11.58 7.13
C THR A 32 2.44 12.02 5.68
N PHE A 33 1.99 13.25 5.42
CA PHE A 33 1.87 13.78 4.06
C PHE A 33 3.23 13.94 3.38
N LYS A 34 4.25 14.45 4.06
CA LYS A 34 5.61 14.56 3.50
C LYS A 34 6.14 13.19 3.08
N THR A 35 6.01 12.18 3.93
CA THR A 35 6.51 10.84 3.65
C THR A 35 5.72 10.18 2.53
N ASN A 36 4.39 10.16 2.62
CA ASN A 36 3.56 9.36 1.74
C ASN A 36 3.28 10.05 0.39
N VAL A 37 3.12 11.36 0.37
CA VAL A 37 2.78 12.10 -0.85
C VAL A 37 4.05 12.66 -1.52
N ILE A 38 4.79 13.50 -0.78
CA ILE A 38 6.00 14.11 -1.33
C ILE A 38 7.09 13.07 -1.56
N GLY A 39 7.22 12.05 -0.67
CA GLY A 39 8.13 10.93 -0.87
C GLY A 39 7.82 10.16 -2.16
N THR A 40 6.54 9.87 -2.44
CA THR A 40 6.12 9.24 -3.70
C THR A 40 6.43 10.14 -4.91
N ALA A 41 6.10 11.44 -4.84
CA ALA A 41 6.41 12.38 -5.91
C ALA A 41 7.93 12.44 -6.19
N ASN A 42 8.77 12.46 -5.14
CA ASN A 42 10.22 12.49 -5.27
C ASN A 42 10.77 11.22 -5.96
N ILE A 43 10.25 10.03 -5.62
CA ILE A 43 10.63 8.80 -6.31
C ILE A 43 10.25 8.87 -7.78
N LEU A 44 9.03 9.28 -8.09
CA LEU A 44 8.55 9.38 -9.47
C LEU A 44 9.37 10.41 -10.28
N GLU A 45 9.67 11.56 -9.69
CA GLU A 45 10.46 12.61 -10.37
C GLU A 45 11.88 12.14 -10.69
N VAL A 46 12.59 11.54 -9.73
CA VAL A 46 13.93 10.99 -9.96
C VAL A 46 13.89 9.86 -11.00
N SER A 47 12.84 9.06 -10.99
CA SER A 47 12.66 7.93 -11.91
C SER A 47 12.63 8.35 -13.38
N ARG A 48 12.22 9.56 -13.70
CA ARG A 48 12.21 10.12 -15.07
C ARG A 48 13.61 10.18 -15.69
N SER A 49 14.64 10.37 -14.85
CA SER A 49 16.03 10.53 -15.29
C SER A 49 16.84 9.23 -15.31
N ILE A 50 16.26 8.07 -14.93
CA ILE A 50 16.97 6.79 -14.86
C ILE A 50 16.84 6.03 -16.19
N PRO A 51 17.91 5.93 -17.01
CA PRO A 51 17.81 5.32 -18.35
C PRO A 51 17.46 3.83 -18.33
N SER A 52 17.91 3.10 -17.30
CA SER A 52 17.70 1.65 -17.15
C SER A 52 16.30 1.26 -16.66
N LEU A 53 15.54 2.21 -16.10
CA LEU A 53 14.28 1.91 -15.44
C LEU A 53 13.19 1.50 -16.44
N ARG A 54 12.46 0.45 -16.13
CA ARG A 54 11.36 -0.09 -16.94
C ARG A 54 10.05 -0.22 -16.16
N VAL A 55 10.12 -0.47 -14.86
CA VAL A 55 8.92 -0.74 -14.05
C VAL A 55 8.99 0.00 -12.72
N ILE A 56 7.85 0.57 -12.32
CA ILE A 56 7.64 1.16 -10.99
C ILE A 56 6.32 0.62 -10.42
N VAL A 57 6.36 0.05 -9.22
CA VAL A 57 5.18 -0.33 -8.46
C VAL A 57 5.15 0.48 -7.17
N ILE A 58 4.13 1.31 -7.01
CA ILE A 58 3.90 2.14 -5.82
C ILE A 58 2.89 1.44 -4.92
N ILE A 59 3.31 1.08 -3.70
CA ILE A 59 2.43 0.41 -2.75
C ILE A 59 1.63 1.43 -1.96
N THR A 60 0.31 1.39 -2.14
CA THR A 60 -0.63 2.26 -1.44
C THR A 60 -1.40 1.49 -0.36
N SER A 61 -2.71 1.45 -0.39
CA SER A 61 -3.55 0.74 0.58
C SER A 61 -5.00 0.71 0.11
N ASP A 62 -5.80 -0.25 0.59
CA ASP A 62 -7.26 -0.26 0.49
C ASP A 62 -7.91 0.97 1.16
N LYS A 63 -7.23 1.61 2.11
CA LYS A 63 -7.69 2.84 2.76
C LYS A 63 -7.63 4.09 1.89
N CYS A 64 -7.13 3.99 0.66
CA CYS A 64 -7.18 5.09 -0.30
C CYS A 64 -8.59 5.37 -0.84
N TYR A 65 -9.54 4.45 -0.66
CA TYR A 65 -10.92 4.63 -1.07
C TYR A 65 -11.73 5.50 -0.11
N GLU A 66 -12.73 6.20 -0.65
CA GLU A 66 -13.75 6.85 0.17
C GLU A 66 -14.53 5.78 0.97
N ASN A 67 -14.51 5.89 2.30
CA ASN A 67 -15.25 4.96 3.15
C ASN A 67 -16.74 5.32 3.14
N ILE A 68 -17.56 4.48 2.52
CA ILE A 68 -19.01 4.67 2.42
C ILE A 68 -19.80 4.01 3.57
N GLU A 69 -19.10 3.39 4.54
CA GLU A 69 -19.68 2.71 5.72
C GLU A 69 -20.78 1.69 5.39
N LYS A 70 -20.68 1.06 4.23
CA LYS A 70 -21.58 -0.01 3.77
C LYS A 70 -20.76 -1.22 3.41
N GLU A 71 -21.41 -2.39 3.39
CA GLU A 71 -20.82 -3.58 2.81
C GLU A 71 -20.58 -3.34 1.32
N HIS A 72 -19.32 -3.22 0.93
CA HIS A 72 -18.91 -2.90 -0.43
C HIS A 72 -17.55 -3.50 -0.75
N TYR A 73 -17.48 -4.20 -1.88
CA TYR A 73 -16.22 -4.71 -2.43
C TYR A 73 -15.65 -3.65 -3.36
N TYR A 74 -14.64 -2.91 -2.88
CA TYR A 74 -14.02 -1.85 -3.65
C TYR A 74 -13.36 -2.34 -4.93
N ARG A 75 -13.60 -1.60 -6.01
CA ARG A 75 -12.96 -1.78 -7.31
C ARG A 75 -11.98 -0.64 -7.57
N GLU A 76 -11.06 -0.85 -8.48
CA GLU A 76 -10.04 0.15 -8.82
C GLU A 76 -10.61 1.45 -9.35
N SER A 77 -11.81 1.40 -9.94
CA SER A 77 -12.57 2.56 -10.44
C SER A 77 -13.33 3.33 -9.37
N ASP A 78 -13.41 2.81 -8.14
CA ASP A 78 -14.14 3.46 -7.07
C ASP A 78 -13.43 4.75 -6.61
N ARG A 79 -14.24 5.64 -6.03
CA ARG A 79 -13.80 6.96 -5.64
C ARG A 79 -12.71 6.90 -4.58
N LEU A 80 -11.63 7.65 -4.83
CA LEU A 80 -10.57 7.86 -3.87
C LEU A 80 -11.00 8.89 -2.82
N GLY A 81 -10.58 8.68 -1.58
CA GLY A 81 -10.84 9.59 -0.48
C GLY A 81 -10.33 9.01 0.83
N GLY A 82 -10.35 9.77 1.89
CA GLY A 82 -9.95 9.28 3.20
C GLY A 82 -10.29 10.31 4.29
N LEU A 83 -10.82 9.83 5.41
CA LEU A 83 -11.26 10.71 6.50
C LEU A 83 -10.12 11.07 7.47
N ASP A 84 -9.09 10.23 7.56
CA ASP A 84 -7.94 10.47 8.41
C ASP A 84 -6.69 10.83 7.58
N PRO A 85 -5.65 11.44 8.20
CA PRO A 85 -4.46 11.91 7.48
C PRO A 85 -3.70 10.78 6.75
N TYR A 86 -3.68 9.55 7.30
CA TYR A 86 -3.06 8.41 6.65
C TYR A 86 -3.82 8.02 5.37
N SER A 87 -5.13 7.79 5.50
CA SER A 87 -6.00 7.40 4.38
C SER A 87 -5.97 8.45 3.26
N SER A 88 -6.10 9.75 3.64
CA SER A 88 -5.96 10.88 2.70
C SER A 88 -4.59 10.89 2.03
N SER A 89 -3.50 10.65 2.76
CA SER A 89 -2.15 10.63 2.17
C SER A 89 -1.97 9.50 1.15
N LYS A 90 -2.60 8.34 1.38
CA LYS A 90 -2.57 7.22 0.42
C LYS A 90 -3.42 7.51 -0.82
N ALA A 91 -4.58 8.15 -0.67
CA ALA A 91 -5.38 8.64 -1.80
C ALA A 91 -4.61 9.70 -2.63
N CYS A 92 -3.92 10.63 -1.97
CA CYS A 92 -3.06 11.59 -2.64
C CYS A 92 -1.90 10.93 -3.40
N ALA A 93 -1.27 9.89 -2.83
CA ALA A 93 -0.22 9.13 -3.50
C ALA A 93 -0.73 8.44 -4.78
N GLU A 94 -1.97 7.93 -4.77
CA GLU A 94 -2.66 7.41 -5.97
C GLU A 94 -2.79 8.50 -7.05
N LEU A 95 -3.30 9.69 -6.68
CA LEU A 95 -3.50 10.80 -7.60
C LEU A 95 -2.18 11.31 -8.17
N VAL A 96 -1.15 11.45 -7.34
CA VAL A 96 0.20 11.81 -7.79
C VAL A 96 0.73 10.78 -8.77
N THR A 97 0.62 9.49 -8.45
CA THR A 97 1.07 8.40 -9.33
C THR A 97 0.33 8.42 -10.66
N GLN A 98 -1.00 8.61 -10.64
CA GLN A 98 -1.80 8.72 -11.85
C GLN A 98 -1.37 9.91 -12.73
N SER A 99 -1.11 11.06 -12.10
CA SER A 99 -0.63 12.26 -12.81
C SER A 99 0.71 12.00 -13.51
N TYR A 100 1.69 11.44 -12.80
CA TYR A 100 2.99 11.12 -13.38
C TYR A 100 2.90 10.06 -14.48
N ARG A 101 2.08 9.02 -14.29
CA ARG A 101 1.85 7.99 -15.31
C ARG A 101 1.37 8.60 -16.62
N ASN A 102 0.34 9.43 -16.56
CA ASN A 102 -0.29 9.99 -17.74
C ASN A 102 0.56 11.10 -18.40
N SER A 103 1.35 11.83 -17.61
CA SER A 103 2.11 12.98 -18.13
C SER A 103 3.52 12.64 -18.59
N PHE A 104 4.14 11.57 -18.07
CA PHE A 104 5.57 11.37 -18.26
C PHE A 104 6.00 9.94 -18.60
N PHE A 105 5.20 8.92 -18.28
CA PHE A 105 5.66 7.53 -18.40
C PHE A 105 4.97 6.72 -19.50
N LEU A 106 3.75 7.06 -19.91
CA LEU A 106 3.05 6.35 -20.98
C LEU A 106 3.15 7.05 -22.34
N ASP A 107 3.42 8.36 -22.38
CA ASP A 107 3.40 9.18 -23.59
C ASP A 107 4.78 9.31 -24.27
N ASP A 108 5.84 8.76 -23.69
CA ASP A 108 7.17 8.79 -24.29
C ASP A 108 7.30 7.69 -25.34
N SER A 109 7.28 8.08 -26.61
CA SER A 109 7.42 7.17 -27.75
C SER A 109 8.76 6.42 -27.76
N ASN A 110 9.76 6.89 -27.03
CA ASN A 110 11.10 6.30 -26.98
C ASN A 110 11.33 5.40 -25.77
N LYS A 111 10.60 5.59 -24.67
CA LYS A 111 10.80 4.83 -23.44
C LYS A 111 9.52 4.73 -22.61
N GLN A 112 8.81 3.62 -22.77
CA GLN A 112 7.65 3.35 -21.94
C GLN A 112 8.07 2.69 -20.63
N ILE A 113 7.75 3.34 -19.51
CA ILE A 113 7.92 2.80 -18.16
C ILE A 113 6.55 2.34 -17.66
N GLY A 114 6.42 1.06 -17.33
CA GLY A 114 5.24 0.52 -16.68
C GLY A 114 5.12 1.08 -15.26
N LEU A 115 4.05 1.84 -14.97
CA LEU A 115 3.79 2.44 -13.67
C LEU A 115 2.42 2.04 -13.15
N ALA A 116 2.41 1.31 -12.03
CA ALA A 116 1.19 0.90 -11.34
C ALA A 116 1.20 1.24 -9.86
N THR A 117 0.00 1.37 -9.29
CA THR A 117 -0.22 1.34 -7.84
C THR A 117 -0.77 -0.02 -7.42
N ALA A 118 -0.35 -0.50 -6.27
CA ALA A 118 -0.83 -1.74 -5.66
C ALA A 118 -1.50 -1.42 -4.32
N ARG A 119 -2.80 -1.74 -4.22
CA ARG A 119 -3.66 -1.48 -3.06
C ARG A 119 -3.89 -2.78 -2.32
N ALA A 120 -3.28 -2.96 -1.16
CA ALA A 120 -3.51 -4.12 -0.30
C ALA A 120 -4.23 -3.73 1.00
N GLY A 121 -5.05 -4.64 1.50
CA GLY A 121 -5.75 -4.50 2.77
C GLY A 121 -4.88 -4.88 3.97
N ASN A 122 -5.48 -5.53 4.97
CA ASN A 122 -4.77 -5.92 6.18
C ASN A 122 -3.83 -7.11 5.91
N VAL A 123 -2.54 -6.88 6.06
CA VAL A 123 -1.48 -7.87 5.83
C VAL A 123 -0.88 -8.31 7.15
N ILE A 124 -0.73 -9.62 7.33
CA ILE A 124 -0.10 -10.24 8.51
C ILE A 124 1.19 -10.94 8.06
N GLY A 125 2.28 -10.69 8.80
CA GLY A 125 3.57 -11.34 8.52
C GLY A 125 4.52 -11.25 9.71
N GLY A 126 5.58 -12.01 9.66
CA GLY A 126 6.63 -11.98 10.68
C GLY A 126 7.39 -10.65 10.71
N GLY A 127 7.95 -10.32 11.89
CA GLY A 127 8.78 -9.11 12.07
C GLY A 127 8.02 -7.79 12.24
N ASP A 128 6.69 -7.78 12.19
CA ASP A 128 5.90 -6.60 12.51
C ASP A 128 5.72 -6.46 14.02
N TRP A 129 6.26 -5.40 14.58
CA TRP A 129 6.14 -5.03 16.00
C TRP A 129 5.52 -3.64 16.19
N ALA A 130 4.88 -3.08 15.15
CA ALA A 130 4.26 -1.78 15.23
C ALA A 130 3.12 -1.76 16.26
N LYS A 131 3.01 -0.64 16.98
CA LYS A 131 1.92 -0.42 17.94
C LYS A 131 0.59 -0.23 17.19
N ASP A 132 -0.50 -0.51 17.88
CA ASP A 132 -1.88 -0.34 17.38
C ASP A 132 -2.23 -1.25 16.18
N ARG A 133 -1.48 -2.32 16.00
CA ARG A 133 -1.81 -3.42 15.08
C ARG A 133 -2.20 -4.66 15.87
N LEU A 134 -3.27 -5.32 15.44
CA LEU A 134 -3.90 -6.42 16.18
C LEU A 134 -2.93 -7.53 16.57
N VAL A 135 -2.23 -8.11 15.59
CA VAL A 135 -1.34 -9.26 15.83
C VAL A 135 -0.14 -8.89 16.70
N PRO A 136 0.62 -7.81 16.41
CA PRO A 136 1.69 -7.35 17.29
C PRO A 136 1.24 -7.02 18.72
N ASP A 137 0.07 -6.39 18.88
CA ASP A 137 -0.49 -6.07 20.20
C ASP A 137 -0.89 -7.33 20.96
N ALA A 138 -1.47 -8.32 20.27
CA ALA A 138 -1.80 -9.63 20.86
C ALA A 138 -0.53 -10.37 21.33
N MET A 139 0.52 -10.42 20.50
CA MET A 139 1.78 -11.06 20.86
C MET A 139 2.43 -10.42 22.09
N ARG A 140 2.39 -9.08 22.17
CA ARG A 140 2.87 -8.37 23.36
C ARG A 140 2.06 -8.69 24.61
N ALA A 141 0.73 -8.61 24.53
CA ALA A 141 -0.15 -8.91 25.66
C ALA A 141 0.07 -10.34 26.17
N PHE A 142 0.09 -11.31 25.27
CA PHE A 142 0.27 -12.73 25.64
C PHE A 142 1.67 -13.01 26.23
N SER A 143 2.71 -12.38 25.73
CA SER A 143 4.08 -12.53 26.26
C SER A 143 4.24 -11.98 27.68
N THR A 144 3.39 -11.04 28.08
CA THR A 144 3.42 -10.45 29.43
C THR A 144 2.30 -10.98 30.34
N GLY A 145 1.46 -11.89 29.85
CA GLY A 145 0.29 -12.40 30.58
C GLY A 145 -0.82 -11.39 30.75
N GLU A 146 -0.82 -10.33 29.96
CA GLU A 146 -1.82 -9.26 30.01
C GLU A 146 -2.99 -9.55 29.07
N PRO A 147 -4.22 -9.08 29.38
CA PRO A 147 -5.35 -9.24 28.49
C PRO A 147 -5.22 -8.38 27.23
N LEU A 148 -5.51 -8.97 26.06
CA LEU A 148 -5.60 -8.22 24.81
C LEU A 148 -6.82 -7.30 24.82
N GLN A 149 -6.61 -5.99 24.67
CA GLN A 149 -7.70 -5.02 24.57
C GLN A 149 -8.10 -4.81 23.10
N ILE A 150 -9.34 -5.22 22.76
CA ILE A 150 -9.91 -5.06 21.42
C ILE A 150 -10.92 -3.92 21.43
N ARG A 151 -10.69 -2.90 20.59
CA ARG A 151 -11.57 -1.71 20.52
C ARG A 151 -12.86 -1.96 19.74
N PHE A 152 -12.79 -2.65 18.62
CA PHE A 152 -13.90 -2.89 17.67
C PHE A 152 -13.94 -4.36 17.24
N PRO A 153 -14.41 -5.29 18.09
CA PRO A 153 -14.35 -6.73 17.78
C PRO A 153 -15.18 -7.13 16.56
N ASN A 154 -16.27 -6.42 16.28
CA ASN A 154 -17.15 -6.70 15.15
C ASN A 154 -16.69 -6.07 13.82
N ALA A 155 -15.65 -5.24 13.83
CA ALA A 155 -15.14 -4.65 12.60
C ALA A 155 -14.50 -5.74 11.73
N THR A 156 -14.97 -5.87 10.50
CA THR A 156 -14.42 -6.80 9.51
C THR A 156 -13.23 -6.20 8.76
N ARG A 157 -12.30 -7.05 8.36
CA ARG A 157 -11.12 -6.66 7.59
C ARG A 157 -10.75 -7.75 6.58
N PRO A 158 -10.19 -7.38 5.42
CA PRO A 158 -9.65 -8.33 4.44
C PRO A 158 -8.26 -8.80 4.88
N TRP A 159 -8.20 -9.84 5.70
CA TRP A 159 -6.94 -10.37 6.22
C TRP A 159 -6.26 -11.26 5.19
N GLN A 160 -4.96 -11.06 5.01
CA GLN A 160 -4.13 -11.89 4.13
C GLN A 160 -2.72 -12.06 4.68
N HIS A 161 -2.07 -13.14 4.29
CA HIS A 161 -0.66 -13.33 4.62
C HIS A 161 0.22 -12.42 3.75
N VAL A 162 1.34 -11.95 4.30
CA VAL A 162 2.24 -11.02 3.60
C VAL A 162 2.73 -11.53 2.25
N PHE A 163 2.87 -12.83 2.08
CA PHE A 163 3.31 -13.41 0.81
C PHE A 163 2.27 -13.28 -0.30
N ASP A 164 0.98 -13.21 0.01
CA ASP A 164 -0.05 -13.07 -1.01
C ASP A 164 0.10 -11.76 -1.79
N PRO A 165 0.09 -10.57 -1.16
CA PRO A 165 0.29 -9.34 -1.90
C PRO A 165 1.71 -9.22 -2.46
N LEU A 166 2.76 -9.74 -1.78
CA LEU A 166 4.13 -9.70 -2.33
C LEU A 166 4.26 -10.49 -3.63
N CYS A 167 3.68 -11.70 -3.69
CA CYS A 167 3.62 -12.47 -4.95
C CYS A 167 2.86 -11.70 -6.03
N GLY A 168 1.73 -11.09 -5.66
CA GLY A 168 0.95 -10.25 -6.58
C GLY A 168 1.75 -9.05 -7.11
N TYR A 169 2.54 -8.39 -6.28
CA TYR A 169 3.40 -7.27 -6.71
C TYR A 169 4.49 -7.71 -7.69
N LEU A 170 5.09 -8.88 -7.46
CA LEU A 170 6.09 -9.44 -8.37
C LEU A 170 5.47 -9.81 -9.72
N LEU A 171 4.30 -10.47 -9.73
CA LEU A 171 3.56 -10.76 -10.95
C LEU A 171 3.15 -9.49 -11.70
N LEU A 172 2.67 -8.48 -10.99
CA LEU A 172 2.34 -7.18 -11.59
C LEU A 172 3.59 -6.55 -12.24
N ALA A 173 4.74 -6.61 -11.59
CA ALA A 173 5.97 -6.09 -12.15
C ALA A 173 6.43 -6.86 -13.39
N GLU A 174 6.25 -8.18 -13.43
CA GLU A 174 6.51 -9.00 -14.61
C GLU A 174 5.60 -8.61 -15.78
N HIS A 175 4.31 -8.45 -15.54
CA HIS A 175 3.36 -7.99 -16.56
C HIS A 175 3.67 -6.57 -17.05
N LEU A 176 3.98 -5.64 -16.16
CA LEU A 176 4.39 -4.29 -16.51
C LEU A 176 5.68 -4.26 -17.34
N TRP A 177 6.58 -5.21 -17.12
CA TRP A 177 7.82 -5.34 -17.88
C TRP A 177 7.56 -5.73 -19.33
N VAL A 178 6.60 -6.61 -19.57
CA VAL A 178 6.27 -7.14 -20.91
C VAL A 178 5.24 -6.24 -21.61
N HIS A 179 4.23 -5.78 -20.90
CA HIS A 179 3.08 -5.05 -21.42
C HIS A 179 2.82 -3.76 -20.61
N PRO A 180 3.74 -2.76 -20.65
CA PRO A 180 3.68 -1.58 -19.79
C PRO A 180 2.38 -0.77 -19.97
N GLN A 181 1.84 -0.65 -21.18
CA GLN A 181 0.61 0.11 -21.43
C GLN A 181 -0.64 -0.58 -20.87
N GLU A 182 -0.71 -1.91 -20.98
CA GLU A 182 -1.88 -2.68 -20.57
C GLU A 182 -2.01 -2.78 -19.05
N TYR A 183 -0.87 -2.95 -18.35
CA TYR A 183 -0.86 -3.16 -16.90
C TYR A 183 -0.58 -1.90 -16.10
N SER A 184 -0.26 -0.77 -16.73
CA SER A 184 -0.14 0.50 -16.01
C SER A 184 -1.51 0.97 -15.53
N GLY A 185 -1.67 1.06 -14.21
CA GLY A 185 -2.95 1.35 -13.61
C GLY A 185 -2.94 1.20 -12.10
N SER A 186 -4.11 1.04 -11.53
CA SER A 186 -4.29 0.71 -10.13
C SER A 186 -4.78 -0.73 -10.01
N TRP A 187 -4.30 -1.46 -9.01
CA TRP A 187 -4.60 -2.88 -8.82
C TRP A 187 -4.89 -3.18 -7.35
N ASN A 188 -6.01 -3.86 -7.09
CA ASN A 188 -6.37 -4.35 -5.77
C ASN A 188 -5.77 -5.74 -5.51
N PHE A 189 -5.21 -5.91 -4.31
CA PHE A 189 -4.72 -7.18 -3.81
C PHE A 189 -5.42 -7.48 -2.49
N GLY A 190 -6.28 -8.46 -2.48
CA GLY A 190 -7.07 -8.84 -1.32
C GLY A 190 -7.38 -10.33 -1.32
N PRO A 191 -7.83 -10.86 -0.17
CA PRO A 191 -8.25 -12.25 -0.07
C PRO A 191 -9.58 -12.45 -0.80
N GLU A 192 -9.91 -13.71 -1.05
CA GLU A 192 -11.28 -14.09 -1.40
C GLU A 192 -12.26 -13.78 -0.24
N SER A 193 -13.55 -13.87 -0.50
CA SER A 193 -14.61 -13.51 0.46
C SER A 193 -14.47 -14.18 1.83
N HIS A 194 -13.93 -15.40 1.88
CA HIS A 194 -13.70 -16.12 3.16
C HIS A 194 -12.56 -15.52 4.01
N GLY A 195 -11.69 -14.70 3.44
CA GLY A 195 -10.66 -13.95 4.17
C GLY A 195 -11.16 -12.66 4.82
N ILE A 196 -12.45 -12.31 4.63
CA ILE A 196 -13.06 -11.15 5.27
C ILE A 196 -13.69 -11.59 6.59
N VAL A 197 -12.94 -11.42 7.66
CA VAL A 197 -13.38 -11.86 9.00
C VAL A 197 -13.27 -10.72 10.02
N SER A 198 -14.01 -10.85 11.13
CA SER A 198 -13.98 -9.83 12.18
C SER A 198 -12.68 -9.85 12.97
N VAL A 199 -12.37 -8.71 13.57
CA VAL A 199 -11.23 -8.56 14.50
C VAL A 199 -11.35 -9.55 15.65
N GLY A 200 -12.57 -9.76 16.19
CA GLY A 200 -12.84 -10.75 17.25
C GLY A 200 -12.45 -12.15 16.82
N ASN A 201 -12.89 -12.59 15.64
CA ASN A 201 -12.59 -13.94 15.15
C ASN A 201 -11.07 -14.18 14.98
N ILE A 202 -10.34 -13.20 14.47
CA ILE A 202 -8.86 -13.30 14.40
C ILE A 202 -8.26 -13.37 15.80
N SER A 203 -8.76 -12.58 16.75
CA SER A 203 -8.26 -12.60 18.13
C SER A 203 -8.50 -13.94 18.80
N ASP A 204 -9.65 -14.59 18.59
CA ASP A 204 -9.95 -15.93 19.10
C ASP A 204 -9.03 -17.01 18.51
N LEU A 205 -8.58 -16.83 17.27
CA LEU A 205 -7.60 -17.73 16.64
C LEU A 205 -6.20 -17.57 17.24
N LEU A 206 -5.82 -16.35 17.64
CA LEU A 206 -4.50 -16.07 18.23
C LEU A 206 -4.34 -16.60 19.66
N VAL A 207 -5.46 -16.86 20.38
CA VAL A 207 -5.47 -17.42 21.76
C VAL A 207 -5.29 -18.93 21.75
N LYS A 208 -5.57 -19.63 20.66
CA LYS A 208 -5.45 -21.08 20.51
C LYS A 208 -4.03 -21.53 20.25
#